data_a218e6cdce57c9e8365433d6e660e544
#
_entry.id   a218e6cdce57c9e8365433d6e660e544
#
_cell.length_a   1.000
_cell.length_b   1.000
_cell.length_c   1.000
_cell.angle_alpha   90.00
_cell.angle_beta   90.00
_cell.angle_gamma   90.00
#
_symmetry.space_group_name_H-M   'P 1'
#
loop_
_entity.id
_entity.type
_entity.pdbx_description
1 polymer ?
#
loop_
_entity_poly.entity_id
_entity_poly.type
_entity_poly.pdbx_seq_one_letter_code
_entity_poly.pdbx_strand_id
1 'polypeptide(L)'
;MNEAVDHAGLVAWAERHDAVLVFLQGVGDFVSAGTPLVEVHAADTPASGENELLGMIALGVERTIEQDVAFAIRIMVDIANKALSAAVNDPTTATQVLNHLSDTLHSLGRTRHLDGVTVLADARGQARVLMPAHRFEDLLSLAVTEIREYGARSIQVVRRLRALLEDLRQAVLPEYVGAVEAELARLEATVAESFGDRIDLDLAHVADRQGIGGPPRLHSRVLVREAERR
;
A
#
# COMPACT_ATOMS: atom_id res chain seq x y z
N MET A 1 -7.13 -13.79 -14.07
CA MET A 1 -6.16 -13.00 -13.29
C MET A 1 -5.12 -13.93 -12.71
N ASN A 2 -3.87 -13.45 -12.53
CA ASN A 2 -2.86 -14.18 -11.78
C ASN A 2 -3.19 -14.02 -10.28
N GLU A 3 -3.68 -15.10 -9.64
CA GLU A 3 -4.14 -15.03 -8.24
C GLU A 3 -3.03 -15.35 -7.24
N ALA A 4 -2.20 -16.32 -7.55
CA ALA A 4 -1.10 -16.76 -6.70
C ALA A 4 -0.07 -17.57 -7.48
N VAL A 5 1.14 -17.65 -6.95
CA VAL A 5 2.23 -18.44 -7.50
C VAL A 5 2.92 -19.27 -6.41
N ASP A 6 3.33 -20.49 -6.75
CA ASP A 6 4.16 -21.32 -5.88
C ASP A 6 5.63 -20.90 -5.99
N HIS A 7 6.05 -20.00 -5.12
CA HIS A 7 7.42 -19.46 -5.11
C HIS A 7 8.49 -20.56 -5.02
N ALA A 8 8.29 -21.55 -4.14
CA ALA A 8 9.28 -22.60 -3.92
C ALA A 8 9.36 -23.55 -5.13
N GLY A 9 8.21 -23.92 -5.69
CA GLY A 9 8.11 -24.74 -6.89
C GLY A 9 8.77 -24.06 -8.09
N LEU A 10 8.50 -22.77 -8.31
CA LEU A 10 9.09 -22.00 -9.41
C LEU A 10 10.62 -21.93 -9.33
N VAL A 11 11.18 -21.65 -8.13
CA VAL A 11 12.63 -21.63 -7.92
C VAL A 11 13.22 -23.02 -8.18
N ALA A 12 12.62 -24.09 -7.65
CA ALA A 12 13.10 -25.45 -7.84
C ALA A 12 13.02 -25.89 -9.33
N TRP A 13 11.98 -25.48 -10.04
CA TRP A 13 11.85 -25.72 -11.46
C TRP A 13 12.96 -25.01 -12.24
N ALA A 14 13.17 -23.72 -11.98
CA ALA A 14 14.20 -22.90 -12.63
C ALA A 14 15.62 -23.44 -12.36
N GLU A 15 15.89 -23.88 -11.12
CA GLU A 15 17.18 -24.49 -10.75
C GLU A 15 17.42 -25.80 -11.52
N ARG A 16 16.43 -26.69 -11.62
CA ARG A 16 16.54 -27.97 -12.38
C ARG A 16 16.83 -27.77 -13.86
N HIS A 17 16.31 -26.70 -14.45
CA HIS A 17 16.46 -26.42 -15.89
C HIS A 17 17.56 -25.40 -16.20
N ASP A 18 18.33 -25.00 -15.19
CA ASP A 18 19.31 -23.89 -15.26
C ASP A 18 18.77 -22.66 -15.99
N ALA A 19 17.57 -22.28 -15.60
CA ALA A 19 16.80 -21.21 -16.21
C ALA A 19 16.60 -20.01 -15.24
N VAL A 20 16.22 -18.88 -15.83
CA VAL A 20 15.62 -17.74 -15.13
C VAL A 20 14.22 -17.51 -15.68
N LEU A 21 13.23 -17.44 -14.79
CA LEU A 21 11.85 -17.15 -15.14
C LEU A 21 11.59 -15.66 -14.96
N VAL A 22 11.08 -15.00 -16.00
CA VAL A 22 10.69 -13.58 -15.95
C VAL A 22 9.19 -13.50 -16.18
N PHE A 23 8.47 -13.17 -15.12
CA PHE A 23 7.03 -12.93 -15.20
C PHE A 23 6.76 -11.58 -15.87
N LEU A 24 5.86 -11.56 -16.82
CA LEU A 24 5.43 -10.35 -17.52
C LEU A 24 4.24 -9.67 -16.82
N GLN A 25 3.57 -10.41 -15.92
CA GLN A 25 2.41 -9.96 -15.17
C GLN A 25 2.62 -10.27 -13.67
N GLY A 26 2.31 -9.32 -12.82
CA GLY A 26 2.34 -9.49 -11.37
C GLY A 26 1.14 -10.27 -10.84
N VAL A 27 1.20 -10.64 -9.55
CA VAL A 27 0.02 -11.15 -8.85
C VAL A 27 -1.03 -10.04 -8.78
N GLY A 28 -2.28 -10.36 -9.06
CA GLY A 28 -3.39 -9.42 -9.14
C GLY A 28 -3.61 -8.80 -10.52
N ASP A 29 -2.67 -8.96 -11.47
CA ASP A 29 -2.85 -8.42 -12.82
C ASP A 29 -3.89 -9.21 -13.63
N PHE A 30 -4.64 -8.48 -14.44
CA PHE A 30 -5.55 -9.09 -15.40
C PHE A 30 -4.75 -9.66 -16.58
N VAL A 31 -4.92 -10.94 -16.82
CA VAL A 31 -4.27 -11.66 -17.95
C VAL A 31 -5.30 -12.00 -18.99
N SER A 32 -5.17 -11.43 -20.19
CA SER A 32 -6.04 -11.78 -21.32
C SER A 32 -5.64 -13.14 -21.91
N ALA A 33 -6.62 -13.85 -22.45
CA ALA A 33 -6.34 -15.12 -23.15
C ALA A 33 -5.35 -14.86 -24.32
N GLY A 34 -4.31 -15.69 -24.40
CA GLY A 34 -3.26 -15.56 -25.41
C GLY A 34 -2.14 -14.55 -25.08
N THR A 35 -2.20 -13.85 -23.93
CA THR A 35 -1.11 -13.00 -23.49
C THR A 35 -0.01 -13.88 -22.85
N PRO A 36 1.28 -13.69 -23.23
CA PRO A 36 2.37 -14.41 -22.58
C PRO A 36 2.47 -14.00 -21.11
N LEU A 37 2.66 -14.97 -20.22
CA LEU A 37 2.68 -14.78 -18.78
C LEU A 37 4.10 -14.80 -18.22
N VAL A 38 4.94 -15.71 -18.73
CA VAL A 38 6.31 -15.94 -18.27
C VAL A 38 7.22 -16.14 -19.47
N GLU A 39 8.37 -15.50 -19.42
CA GLU A 39 9.49 -15.80 -20.31
C GLU A 39 10.47 -16.73 -19.60
N VAL A 40 10.96 -17.75 -20.32
CA VAL A 40 11.96 -18.70 -19.82
C VAL A 40 13.29 -18.41 -20.49
N HIS A 41 14.24 -17.90 -19.72
CA HIS A 41 15.61 -17.64 -20.17
C HIS A 41 16.50 -18.80 -19.74
N ALA A 42 16.88 -19.68 -20.67
CA ALA A 42 17.77 -20.81 -20.47
C ALA A 42 18.74 -20.94 -21.64
N ALA A 43 19.89 -21.60 -21.44
CA ALA A 43 20.85 -21.86 -22.51
C ALA A 43 20.27 -22.80 -23.59
N ASP A 44 19.52 -23.81 -23.13
CA ASP A 44 18.75 -24.71 -23.99
C ASP A 44 17.27 -24.60 -23.60
N THR A 45 16.39 -24.37 -24.57
CA THR A 45 14.94 -24.31 -24.31
C THR A 45 14.48 -25.67 -23.76
N PRO A 46 13.91 -25.73 -22.55
CA PRO A 46 13.43 -27.00 -22.01
C PRO A 46 12.41 -27.63 -22.95
N ALA A 47 12.70 -28.79 -23.47
CA ALA A 47 11.80 -29.51 -24.39
C ALA A 47 10.53 -30.05 -23.70
N SER A 48 10.47 -29.98 -22.34
CA SER A 48 9.34 -30.42 -21.51
C SER A 48 9.32 -29.64 -20.21
N GLY A 49 8.14 -29.51 -19.58
CA GLY A 49 7.98 -28.84 -18.28
C GLY A 49 7.04 -27.64 -18.30
N GLU A 50 6.51 -27.24 -19.45
CA GLU A 50 5.55 -26.13 -19.56
C GLU A 50 4.29 -26.39 -18.73
N ASN A 51 3.73 -27.60 -18.77
CA ASN A 51 2.55 -27.95 -17.97
C ASN A 51 2.86 -27.98 -16.46
N GLU A 52 4.08 -28.38 -16.07
CA GLU A 52 4.53 -28.32 -14.68
C GLU A 52 4.64 -26.87 -14.22
N LEU A 53 5.25 -26.00 -15.04
CA LEU A 53 5.38 -24.57 -14.76
C LEU A 53 4.01 -23.90 -14.64
N LEU A 54 3.09 -24.18 -15.57
CA LEU A 54 1.73 -23.63 -15.52
C LEU A 54 0.95 -24.13 -14.30
N GLY A 55 1.22 -25.36 -13.82
CA GLY A 55 0.61 -25.91 -12.60
C GLY A 55 1.02 -25.19 -11.30
N MET A 56 2.09 -24.37 -11.34
CA MET A 56 2.56 -23.57 -10.22
C MET A 56 1.98 -22.15 -10.20
N ILE A 57 1.14 -21.81 -11.18
CA ILE A 57 0.55 -20.49 -11.35
C ILE A 57 -0.97 -20.64 -11.27
N ALA A 58 -1.58 -20.05 -10.23
CA ALA A 58 -3.02 -20.04 -10.09
C ALA A 58 -3.62 -18.89 -10.91
N LEU A 59 -4.44 -19.26 -11.90
CA LEU A 59 -5.20 -18.29 -12.69
C LEU A 59 -6.68 -18.41 -12.34
N GLY A 60 -7.31 -17.33 -11.93
CA GLY A 60 -8.72 -17.28 -11.58
C GLY A 60 -9.48 -16.16 -12.24
N VAL A 61 -10.79 -16.14 -12.01
CA VAL A 61 -11.71 -15.12 -12.55
C VAL A 61 -11.86 -13.93 -11.63
N GLU A 62 -11.59 -14.12 -10.33
CA GLU A 62 -11.73 -13.09 -9.29
C GLU A 62 -10.40 -12.83 -8.61
N ARG A 63 -10.24 -11.66 -8.00
CA ARG A 63 -9.08 -11.33 -7.18
C ARG A 63 -9.21 -11.95 -5.79
N THR A 64 -8.09 -12.43 -5.26
CA THR A 64 -7.98 -12.87 -3.87
C THR A 64 -6.99 -11.99 -3.11
N ILE A 65 -7.12 -11.94 -1.79
CA ILE A 65 -6.23 -11.15 -0.93
C ILE A 65 -4.99 -11.94 -0.48
N GLU A 66 -4.86 -13.20 -0.85
CA GLU A 66 -3.85 -14.10 -0.27
C GLU A 66 -2.41 -13.66 -0.58
N GLN A 67 -2.15 -13.19 -1.81
CA GLN A 67 -0.84 -12.69 -2.21
C GLN A 67 -0.91 -11.26 -2.81
N ASP A 68 -2.08 -10.60 -2.79
CA ASP A 68 -2.33 -9.28 -3.37
C ASP A 68 -2.61 -8.23 -2.28
N VAL A 69 -1.55 -7.64 -1.74
CA VAL A 69 -1.66 -6.57 -0.74
C VAL A 69 -2.35 -5.31 -1.32
N ALA A 70 -2.17 -5.02 -2.61
CA ALA A 70 -2.83 -3.88 -3.24
C ALA A 70 -4.34 -4.06 -3.28
N PHE A 71 -4.82 -5.27 -3.52
CA PHE A 71 -6.25 -5.55 -3.47
C PHE A 71 -6.82 -5.42 -2.05
N ALA A 72 -6.10 -5.87 -1.03
CA ALA A 72 -6.50 -5.67 0.36
C ALA A 72 -6.62 -4.17 0.70
N ILE A 73 -5.65 -3.34 0.28
CA ILE A 73 -5.70 -1.88 0.41
C ILE A 73 -6.89 -1.32 -0.38
N ARG A 74 -7.13 -1.76 -1.62
CA ARG A 74 -8.25 -1.29 -2.45
C ARG A 74 -9.60 -1.52 -1.77
N ILE A 75 -9.84 -2.71 -1.19
CA ILE A 75 -11.07 -3.00 -0.45
C ILE A 75 -11.27 -2.01 0.70
N MET A 76 -10.23 -1.71 1.48
CA MET A 76 -10.29 -0.74 2.56
C MET A 76 -10.62 0.66 2.04
N VAL A 77 -9.98 1.09 0.97
CA VAL A 77 -10.23 2.40 0.34
C VAL A 77 -11.67 2.49 -0.18
N ASP A 78 -12.21 1.43 -0.80
CA ASP A 78 -13.59 1.39 -1.29
C ASP A 78 -14.61 1.53 -0.15
N ILE A 79 -14.33 0.93 1.03
CA ILE A 79 -15.15 1.10 2.22
C ILE A 79 -15.13 2.57 2.67
N ALA A 80 -13.95 3.21 2.72
CA ALA A 80 -13.84 4.61 3.10
C ALA A 80 -14.54 5.54 2.10
N ASN A 81 -14.35 5.32 0.80
CA ASN A 81 -15.00 6.11 -0.25
C ASN A 81 -16.52 5.99 -0.21
N LYS A 82 -17.04 4.78 0.04
CA LYS A 82 -18.46 4.56 0.22
C LYS A 82 -18.98 5.34 1.45
N ALA A 83 -18.25 5.31 2.56
CA ALA A 83 -18.59 6.06 3.77
C ALA A 83 -18.56 7.58 3.53
N LEU A 84 -17.62 8.07 2.73
CA LEU A 84 -17.47 9.50 2.39
C LEU A 84 -18.38 9.97 1.24
N SER A 85 -19.14 9.05 0.62
CA SER A 85 -20.06 9.44 -0.44
C SER A 85 -21.14 10.40 0.07
N ALA A 86 -21.63 11.29 -0.80
CA ALA A 86 -22.66 12.27 -0.44
C ALA A 86 -23.96 11.65 0.13
N ALA A 87 -24.24 10.39 -0.24
CA ALA A 87 -25.42 9.67 0.23
C ALA A 87 -25.28 9.09 1.65
N VAL A 88 -24.06 8.73 2.06
CA VAL A 88 -23.76 8.12 3.36
C VAL A 88 -23.23 9.16 4.35
N ASN A 89 -22.20 9.90 3.94
CA ASN A 89 -21.54 10.97 4.71
C ASN A 89 -21.18 10.56 6.15
N ASP A 90 -20.44 9.45 6.27
CA ASP A 90 -19.94 8.90 7.55
C ASP A 90 -18.40 9.00 7.64
N PRO A 91 -17.87 10.17 8.03
CA PRO A 91 -16.43 10.35 8.19
C PRO A 91 -15.84 9.51 9.32
N THR A 92 -16.64 9.04 10.28
CA THR A 92 -16.17 8.20 11.38
C THR A 92 -15.74 6.82 10.87
N THR A 93 -16.55 6.19 10.01
CA THR A 93 -16.14 4.94 9.34
C THR A 93 -14.89 5.14 8.48
N ALA A 94 -14.79 6.25 7.75
CA ALA A 94 -13.58 6.53 6.97
C ALA A 94 -12.32 6.67 7.86
N THR A 95 -12.42 7.30 9.02
CA THR A 95 -11.30 7.40 9.97
C THR A 95 -10.93 6.06 10.61
N GLN A 96 -11.89 5.17 10.83
CA GLN A 96 -11.60 3.78 11.25
C GLN A 96 -10.83 3.02 10.18
N VAL A 97 -11.21 3.16 8.92
CA VAL A 97 -10.45 2.58 7.80
C VAL A 97 -9.03 3.15 7.75
N LEU A 98 -8.84 4.45 7.95
CA LEU A 98 -7.51 5.07 8.03
C LEU A 98 -6.66 4.49 9.17
N ASN A 99 -7.25 4.00 10.27
CA ASN A 99 -6.51 3.30 11.32
C ASN A 99 -5.95 1.97 10.80
N HIS A 100 -6.75 1.16 10.11
CA HIS A 100 -6.30 -0.11 9.53
C HIS A 100 -5.26 0.09 8.40
N LEU A 101 -5.48 1.10 7.55
CA LEU A 101 -4.50 1.49 6.53
C LEU A 101 -3.18 1.95 7.16
N SER A 102 -3.24 2.67 8.29
CA SER A 102 -2.05 3.08 9.04
C SER A 102 -1.22 1.86 9.48
N ASP A 103 -1.85 0.85 10.08
CA ASP A 103 -1.16 -0.37 10.52
C ASP A 103 -0.53 -1.12 9.34
N THR A 104 -1.28 -1.25 8.23
CA THR A 104 -0.80 -1.88 6.99
C THR A 104 0.41 -1.13 6.42
N LEU A 105 0.31 0.19 6.26
CA LEU A 105 1.39 1.02 5.71
C LEU A 105 2.63 1.05 6.62
N HIS A 106 2.47 1.01 7.95
CA HIS A 106 3.59 0.89 8.88
C HIS A 106 4.32 -0.44 8.72
N SER A 107 3.59 -1.53 8.50
CA SER A 107 4.19 -2.84 8.23
C SER A 107 4.96 -2.83 6.91
N LEU A 108 4.33 -2.34 5.83
CA LEU A 108 4.94 -2.22 4.50
C LEU A 108 6.15 -1.29 4.52
N GLY A 109 6.06 -0.13 5.18
CA GLY A 109 7.13 0.86 5.25
C GLY A 109 8.38 0.40 6.00
N ARG A 110 8.32 -0.74 6.70
CA ARG A 110 9.46 -1.42 7.33
C ARG A 110 9.99 -2.59 6.52
N THR A 111 9.33 -2.94 5.43
CA THR A 111 9.73 -4.03 4.55
C THR A 111 10.69 -3.48 3.50
N ARG A 112 11.86 -4.13 3.35
CA ARG A 112 12.82 -3.80 2.31
C ARG A 112 12.37 -4.36 0.95
N HIS A 113 12.89 -3.76 -0.12
CA HIS A 113 12.69 -4.26 -1.50
C HIS A 113 11.24 -4.19 -1.99
N LEU A 114 10.51 -3.13 -1.60
CA LEU A 114 9.26 -2.74 -2.26
C LEU A 114 9.60 -1.73 -3.38
N ASP A 115 10.39 -2.20 -4.36
CA ASP A 115 11.00 -1.40 -5.42
C ASP A 115 10.44 -1.72 -6.82
N GLY A 116 9.37 -2.51 -6.87
CA GLY A 116 8.67 -2.86 -8.10
C GLY A 116 9.02 -4.21 -8.69
N VAL A 117 9.96 -4.96 -8.08
CA VAL A 117 10.34 -6.30 -8.55
C VAL A 117 10.54 -7.24 -7.37
N THR A 118 9.90 -8.40 -7.43
CA THR A 118 10.21 -9.52 -6.53
C THR A 118 11.25 -10.41 -7.20
N VAL A 119 12.37 -10.62 -6.51
CA VAL A 119 13.44 -11.53 -6.95
C VAL A 119 13.49 -12.72 -6.02
N LEU A 120 13.24 -13.92 -6.54
CA LEU A 120 13.41 -15.17 -5.80
C LEU A 120 14.73 -15.82 -6.25
N ALA A 121 15.57 -16.16 -5.26
CA ALA A 121 16.87 -16.76 -5.48
C ALA A 121 16.91 -18.22 -5.00
N ASP A 122 17.78 -19.02 -5.61
CA ASP A 122 18.09 -20.36 -5.15
C ASP A 122 18.98 -20.35 -3.86
N ALA A 123 19.28 -21.51 -3.33
CA ALA A 123 20.10 -21.67 -2.13
C ALA A 123 21.55 -21.12 -2.29
N ARG A 124 22.01 -20.88 -3.51
CA ARG A 124 23.31 -20.29 -3.84
C ARG A 124 23.26 -18.77 -3.96
N GLY A 125 22.05 -18.17 -3.83
CA GLY A 125 21.81 -16.74 -3.99
C GLY A 125 21.69 -16.29 -5.47
N GLN A 126 21.59 -17.24 -6.42
CA GLN A 126 21.36 -16.91 -7.82
C GLN A 126 19.91 -16.62 -8.07
N ALA A 127 19.60 -15.49 -8.69
CA ALA A 127 18.24 -15.11 -9.07
C ALA A 127 17.66 -16.14 -10.06
N ARG A 128 16.50 -16.71 -9.74
CA ARG A 128 15.82 -17.73 -10.53
C ARG A 128 14.46 -17.29 -11.02
N VAL A 129 13.77 -16.40 -10.28
CA VAL A 129 12.48 -15.87 -10.68
C VAL A 129 12.44 -14.37 -10.45
N LEU A 130 12.01 -13.63 -11.46
CA LEU A 130 11.75 -12.20 -11.39
C LEU A 130 10.27 -11.96 -11.67
N MET A 131 9.59 -11.21 -10.81
CA MET A 131 8.16 -10.89 -10.97
C MET A 131 7.93 -9.39 -10.73
N PRO A 132 7.06 -8.74 -11.53
CA PRO A 132 6.57 -7.41 -11.20
C PRO A 132 5.91 -7.41 -9.81
N ALA A 133 6.19 -6.37 -9.04
CA ALA A 133 5.64 -6.17 -7.71
C ALA A 133 5.24 -4.71 -7.52
N HIS A 134 4.52 -4.41 -6.48
CA HIS A 134 4.18 -3.02 -6.15
C HIS A 134 5.37 -2.32 -5.49
N ARG A 135 5.52 -1.04 -5.80
CA ARG A 135 6.43 -0.15 -5.08
C ARG A 135 5.71 0.40 -3.84
N PHE A 136 6.49 0.78 -2.81
CA PHE A 136 5.90 1.37 -1.61
C PHE A 136 5.09 2.63 -1.92
N GLU A 137 5.60 3.50 -2.77
CA GLU A 137 4.93 4.74 -3.17
C GLU A 137 3.59 4.50 -3.89
N ASP A 138 3.48 3.41 -4.68
CA ASP A 138 2.25 3.05 -5.38
C ASP A 138 1.18 2.57 -4.37
N LEU A 139 1.59 1.74 -3.40
CA LEU A 139 0.71 1.27 -2.32
C LEU A 139 0.27 2.41 -1.40
N LEU A 140 1.18 3.34 -1.08
CA LEU A 140 0.87 4.53 -0.30
C LEU A 140 -0.14 5.41 -1.05
N SER A 141 0.11 5.70 -2.33
CA SER A 141 -0.79 6.51 -3.16
C SER A 141 -2.17 5.85 -3.29
N LEU A 142 -2.23 4.53 -3.51
CA LEU A 142 -3.47 3.76 -3.55
C LEU A 142 -4.26 3.90 -2.23
N ALA A 143 -3.57 3.86 -1.10
CA ALA A 143 -4.20 3.92 0.22
C ALA A 143 -4.78 5.30 0.57
N VAL A 144 -4.18 6.40 0.08
CA VAL A 144 -4.51 7.73 0.62
C VAL A 144 -5.16 8.68 -0.40
N THR A 145 -4.89 8.52 -1.70
CA THR A 145 -5.29 9.53 -2.71
C THR A 145 -6.80 9.74 -2.75
N GLU A 146 -7.59 8.69 -2.94
CA GLU A 146 -9.04 8.82 -3.07
C GLU A 146 -9.69 9.24 -1.74
N ILE A 147 -9.19 8.74 -0.60
CA ILE A 147 -9.69 9.16 0.71
C ILE A 147 -9.41 10.64 0.94
N ARG A 148 -8.26 11.16 0.50
CA ARG A 148 -7.92 12.58 0.53
C ARG A 148 -8.89 13.40 -0.33
N GLU A 149 -9.18 12.95 -1.55
CA GLU A 149 -10.10 13.64 -2.48
C GLU A 149 -11.54 13.65 -1.94
N TYR A 150 -12.09 12.49 -1.59
CA TYR A 150 -13.47 12.39 -1.08
C TYR A 150 -13.65 13.00 0.30
N GLY A 151 -12.61 12.94 1.15
CA GLY A 151 -12.60 13.49 2.51
C GLY A 151 -12.12 14.94 2.62
N ALA A 152 -11.80 15.61 1.51
CA ALA A 152 -11.16 16.93 1.46
C ALA A 152 -11.83 18.00 2.33
N ARG A 153 -13.17 17.96 2.46
CA ARG A 153 -13.98 18.92 3.24
C ARG A 153 -14.35 18.42 4.65
N SER A 154 -13.88 17.24 5.03
CA SER A 154 -14.11 16.70 6.38
C SER A 154 -12.91 16.98 7.29
N ILE A 155 -13.07 17.85 8.25
CA ILE A 155 -12.06 18.17 9.29
C ILE A 155 -11.55 16.88 9.96
N GLN A 156 -12.45 15.96 10.27
CA GLN A 156 -12.10 14.70 10.91
C GLN A 156 -11.17 13.85 10.03
N VAL A 157 -11.48 13.72 8.75
CA VAL A 157 -10.72 12.90 7.79
C VAL A 157 -9.37 13.51 7.50
N VAL A 158 -9.28 14.80 7.15
CA VAL A 158 -8.02 15.44 6.79
C VAL A 158 -7.04 15.43 7.98
N ARG A 159 -7.53 15.64 9.20
CA ARG A 159 -6.71 15.60 10.41
C ARG A 159 -6.23 14.20 10.77
N ARG A 160 -7.07 13.16 10.57
CA ARG A 160 -6.67 11.77 10.79
C ARG A 160 -5.67 11.31 9.71
N LEU A 161 -5.88 11.71 8.46
CA LEU A 161 -4.96 11.43 7.37
C LEU A 161 -3.59 12.10 7.60
N ARG A 162 -3.58 13.35 8.07
CA ARG A 162 -2.36 14.03 8.50
C ARG A 162 -1.63 13.25 9.59
N ALA A 163 -2.34 12.82 10.63
CA ALA A 163 -1.75 12.04 11.71
C ALA A 163 -1.12 10.74 11.20
N LEU A 164 -1.80 10.02 10.28
CA LEU A 164 -1.28 8.82 9.64
C LEU A 164 0.04 9.11 8.92
N LEU A 165 0.07 10.14 8.06
CA LEU A 165 1.25 10.47 7.26
C LEU A 165 2.42 10.98 8.11
N GLU A 166 2.16 11.80 9.14
CA GLU A 166 3.19 12.27 10.06
C GLU A 166 3.83 11.13 10.87
N ASP A 167 3.01 10.19 11.35
CA ASP A 167 3.48 9.03 12.10
C ASP A 167 4.24 8.06 11.17
N LEU A 168 3.74 7.85 9.95
CA LEU A 168 4.37 7.02 8.94
C LEU A 168 5.75 7.55 8.54
N ARG A 169 5.90 8.88 8.35
CA ARG A 169 7.18 9.53 8.04
C ARG A 169 8.29 9.20 9.04
N GLN A 170 7.92 8.99 10.31
CA GLN A 170 8.88 8.66 11.38
C GLN A 170 9.18 7.16 11.47
N ALA A 171 8.35 6.31 10.85
CA ALA A 171 8.38 4.86 11.04
C ALA A 171 8.91 4.08 9.84
N VAL A 172 8.84 4.66 8.64
CA VAL A 172 9.27 3.99 7.39
C VAL A 172 10.79 3.99 7.24
N LEU A 173 11.27 3.10 6.37
CA LEU A 173 12.68 3.09 5.97
C LEU A 173 13.06 4.41 5.27
N PRO A 174 14.33 4.85 5.36
CA PRO A 174 14.79 6.13 4.79
C PRO A 174 14.45 6.31 3.30
N GLU A 175 14.50 5.23 2.53
CA GLU A 175 14.18 5.23 1.08
C GLU A 175 12.73 5.61 0.78
N TYR A 176 11.80 5.44 1.73
CA TYR A 176 10.37 5.72 1.54
C TYR A 176 9.91 7.08 2.10
N VAL A 177 10.76 7.78 2.85
CA VAL A 177 10.42 9.07 3.49
C VAL A 177 9.96 10.08 2.45
N GLY A 178 10.65 10.15 1.29
CA GLY A 178 10.30 11.10 0.23
C GLY A 178 8.89 10.87 -0.35
N ALA A 179 8.44 9.62 -0.44
CA ALA A 179 7.07 9.31 -0.87
C ALA A 179 6.03 9.81 0.13
N VAL A 180 6.28 9.64 1.44
CA VAL A 180 5.38 10.12 2.50
C VAL A 180 5.33 11.64 2.53
N GLU A 181 6.46 12.32 2.36
CA GLU A 181 6.52 13.79 2.30
C GLU A 181 5.79 14.34 1.08
N ALA A 182 5.84 13.64 -0.05
CA ALA A 182 5.06 14.02 -1.23
C ALA A 182 3.54 13.92 -0.97
N GLU A 183 3.05 12.90 -0.27
CA GLU A 183 1.63 12.80 0.10
C GLU A 183 1.23 13.85 1.15
N LEU A 184 2.10 14.18 2.11
CA LEU A 184 1.88 15.31 3.03
C LEU A 184 1.73 16.63 2.26
N ALA A 185 2.60 16.89 1.29
CA ALA A 185 2.51 18.11 0.47
C ALA A 185 1.21 18.18 -0.35
N ARG A 186 0.72 17.05 -0.88
CA ARG A 186 -0.57 16.96 -1.55
C ARG A 186 -1.73 17.22 -0.61
N LEU A 187 -1.66 16.68 0.62
CA LEU A 187 -2.66 16.95 1.65
C LEU A 187 -2.70 18.44 2.03
N GLU A 188 -1.54 19.10 2.18
CA GLU A 188 -1.47 20.55 2.43
C GLU A 188 -2.16 21.35 1.33
N ALA A 189 -1.89 21.03 0.06
CA ALA A 189 -2.54 21.70 -1.06
C ALA A 189 -4.07 21.50 -1.03
N THR A 190 -4.52 20.26 -0.78
CA THR A 190 -5.95 19.94 -0.68
C THR A 190 -6.63 20.71 0.46
N VAL A 191 -5.98 20.81 1.63
CA VAL A 191 -6.50 21.55 2.79
C VAL A 191 -6.62 23.05 2.46
N ALA A 192 -5.59 23.65 1.86
CA ALA A 192 -5.58 25.04 1.48
C ALA A 192 -6.71 25.42 0.48
N GLU A 193 -7.05 24.49 -0.41
CA GLU A 193 -8.13 24.67 -1.38
C GLU A 193 -9.54 24.43 -0.78
N SER A 194 -9.64 23.58 0.22
CA SER A 194 -10.92 23.08 0.73
C SER A 194 -11.51 23.94 1.86
N PHE A 195 -10.65 24.61 2.65
CA PHE A 195 -11.05 25.39 3.83
C PHE A 195 -10.81 26.88 3.60
N GLY A 196 -11.90 27.67 3.48
CA GLY A 196 -11.83 29.12 3.30
C GLY A 196 -11.81 29.91 4.62
N ASP A 197 -12.35 29.35 5.70
CA ASP A 197 -12.31 29.97 7.02
C ASP A 197 -10.96 29.72 7.70
N ARG A 198 -10.40 30.77 8.33
CA ARG A 198 -9.07 30.68 8.94
C ARG A 198 -9.02 29.73 10.14
N ILE A 199 -10.08 29.67 10.93
CA ILE A 199 -10.13 28.80 12.13
C ILE A 199 -10.18 27.34 11.71
N ASP A 200 -11.02 27.03 10.71
CA ASP A 200 -11.12 25.68 10.15
C ASP A 200 -9.80 25.26 9.47
N LEU A 201 -9.15 26.18 8.74
CA LEU A 201 -7.86 25.95 8.13
C LEU A 201 -6.77 25.66 9.18
N ASP A 202 -6.67 26.49 10.22
CA ASP A 202 -5.73 26.27 11.33
C ASP A 202 -5.99 24.93 12.02
N LEU A 203 -7.25 24.54 12.19
CA LEU A 203 -7.63 23.26 12.77
C LEU A 203 -7.26 22.08 11.86
N ALA A 204 -7.46 22.21 10.54
CA ALA A 204 -7.12 21.18 9.55
C ALA A 204 -5.61 20.88 9.49
N HIS A 205 -4.76 21.84 9.89
CA HIS A 205 -3.32 21.66 9.99
C HIS A 205 -2.87 20.90 11.26
N VAL A 206 -3.78 20.57 12.17
CA VAL A 206 -3.45 19.87 13.42
C VAL A 206 -3.78 18.39 13.30
N ALA A 207 -2.77 17.52 13.42
CA ALA A 207 -2.97 16.07 13.41
C ALA A 207 -3.92 15.58 14.52
N ASP A 208 -4.84 14.70 14.18
CA ASP A 208 -5.77 14.04 15.12
C ASP A 208 -5.53 12.53 15.18
N ARG A 209 -4.70 12.10 16.14
CA ARG A 209 -4.40 10.66 16.34
C ARG A 209 -5.58 9.88 16.92
N GLN A 210 -6.59 10.56 17.46
CA GLN A 210 -7.81 9.91 17.93
C GLN A 210 -8.81 9.64 16.82
N GLY A 211 -8.80 10.46 15.75
CA GLY A 211 -9.72 10.36 14.64
C GLY A 211 -11.17 10.75 14.96
N ILE A 212 -11.40 11.54 16.02
CA ILE A 212 -12.74 11.98 16.43
C ILE A 212 -13.07 13.41 16.03
N GLY A 213 -12.11 14.14 15.42
CA GLY A 213 -12.30 15.52 14.99
C GLY A 213 -12.30 16.56 16.12
N GLY A 214 -12.09 16.13 17.36
CA GLY A 214 -12.10 17.00 18.55
C GLY A 214 -10.86 17.89 18.68
N PRO A 215 -10.82 18.78 19.69
CA PRO A 215 -9.65 19.61 19.94
C PRO A 215 -8.40 18.77 20.24
N PRO A 216 -7.20 19.26 19.88
CA PRO A 216 -5.96 18.54 20.11
C PRO A 216 -5.75 18.28 21.61
N ARG A 217 -5.32 17.06 21.96
CA ARG A 217 -4.89 16.74 23.33
C ARG A 217 -3.59 17.46 23.66
N LEU A 218 -3.42 17.85 24.93
CA LEU A 218 -2.16 18.38 25.42
C LEU A 218 -1.02 17.36 25.19
N HIS A 219 0.08 17.83 24.59
CA HIS A 219 1.27 17.01 24.41
C HIS A 219 1.88 16.61 25.74
N SER A 220 2.53 15.47 25.83
CA SER A 220 3.17 14.93 27.03
C SER A 220 4.10 15.95 27.73
N ARG A 221 4.83 16.78 26.97
CA ARG A 221 5.68 17.86 27.53
C ARG A 221 4.89 18.95 28.26
N VAL A 222 3.66 19.22 27.85
CA VAL A 222 2.78 20.18 28.52
C VAL A 222 2.19 19.56 29.78
N LEU A 223 1.82 18.26 29.71
CA LEU A 223 1.33 17.49 30.87
C LEU A 223 2.38 17.38 31.98
N VAL A 224 3.64 17.16 31.64
CA VAL A 224 4.74 17.16 32.64
C VAL A 224 4.88 18.53 33.33
N ARG A 225 4.89 19.63 32.55
CA ARG A 225 4.96 20.99 33.14
C ARG A 225 3.74 21.35 33.99
N GLU A 226 2.57 20.79 33.65
CA GLU A 226 1.36 21.04 34.43
C GLU A 226 1.31 20.19 35.70
N ALA A 227 1.89 18.99 35.68
CA ALA A 227 2.07 18.15 36.86
C ALA A 227 3.11 18.75 37.86
N GLU A 228 4.15 19.38 37.34
CA GLU A 228 5.17 20.10 38.17
C GLU A 228 4.64 21.38 38.81
N ARG A 229 3.51 21.92 38.34
CA ARG A 229 2.85 23.14 38.89
C ARG A 229 1.78 22.86 39.92
N ARG A 230 1.40 21.61 40.12
CA ARG A 230 0.40 21.16 41.12
C ARG A 230 1.07 20.55 42.34
#